data_a07da8856eeabaf168341d4c1a10aa81
#
_entry.id   a07da8856eeabaf168341d4c1a10aa81
#
_cell.length_a   1.000
_cell.length_b   1.000
_cell.length_c   1.000
_cell.angle_alpha   90.00
_cell.angle_beta   90.00
_cell.angle_gamma   90.00
#
_symmetry.space_group_name_H-M   'P 1'
#
loop_
_entity.id
_entity.type
_entity.pdbx_description
1 polymer ?
#
loop_
_entity_poly.entity_id
_entity_poly.type
_entity_poly.pdbx_seq_one_letter_code
_entity_poly.pdbx_strand_id
1 'polypeptide(L)'
;MPKEFAYIIDELLHVDYSDENKKLYYNEIIHSIIDTSIADKFIVALCRLIQNLTIDNLHIIGDIFDRGPRADIIMKELMNFHDVDIQWGNHDISWMGAAAGNLACICNVLRIAISYNSFDVLEDGYGINLRPLSMFAAKVYQDDPCVRFMPKILDENIYDAVDPGLAAKMHKAIAVIQFKVEEAMMQRHPEYEMENRMLLTAVDYKKGTVTIEGKEYPMLDMNFPTIDPRNPL
;
A
#
# COMPACT_ATOMS: atom_id res chain seq x y z
N MET A 1 17.76 -17.77 13.31
CA MET A 1 18.48 -17.23 14.49
C MET A 1 19.86 -16.72 14.05
N PRO A 2 20.32 -15.54 14.50
CA PRO A 2 21.67 -15.06 14.21
C PRO A 2 22.73 -16.03 14.74
N LYS A 3 23.72 -16.35 13.91
CA LYS A 3 24.76 -17.33 14.25
C LYS A 3 25.57 -16.93 15.50
N GLU A 4 25.70 -15.64 15.73
CA GLU A 4 26.42 -15.06 16.87
C GLU A 4 25.80 -15.38 18.23
N PHE A 5 24.48 -15.61 18.31
CA PHE A 5 23.77 -15.95 19.53
C PHE A 5 23.49 -17.45 19.68
N ALA A 6 23.76 -18.26 18.67
CA ALA A 6 23.38 -19.67 18.66
C ALA A 6 24.00 -20.44 19.81
N TYR A 7 25.31 -20.26 20.05
CA TYR A 7 26.02 -20.92 21.12
C TYR A 7 25.52 -20.50 22.50
N ILE A 8 25.31 -19.17 22.70
CA ILE A 8 24.83 -18.62 23.98
C ILE A 8 23.45 -19.16 24.32
N ILE A 9 22.55 -19.20 23.33
CA ILE A 9 21.19 -19.71 23.52
C ILE A 9 21.21 -21.20 23.81
N ASP A 10 22.03 -21.98 23.12
CA ASP A 10 22.17 -23.42 23.37
C ASP A 10 22.66 -23.70 24.78
N GLU A 11 23.69 -22.98 25.25
CA GLU A 11 24.19 -23.07 26.62
C GLU A 11 23.12 -22.69 27.66
N LEU A 12 22.35 -21.62 27.42
CA LEU A 12 21.31 -21.16 28.35
C LEU A 12 20.08 -22.08 28.36
N LEU A 13 19.78 -22.78 27.26
CA LEU A 13 18.68 -23.77 27.20
C LEU A 13 19.00 -25.04 27.98
N HIS A 14 20.27 -25.41 28.09
CA HIS A 14 20.73 -26.63 28.74
C HIS A 14 21.29 -26.38 30.15
N VAL A 15 20.84 -25.31 30.83
CA VAL A 15 21.29 -24.93 32.15
C VAL A 15 20.96 -26.02 33.19
N ASP A 16 21.97 -26.50 33.87
CA ASP A 16 21.84 -27.33 35.07
C ASP A 16 22.00 -26.48 36.31
N TYR A 17 20.90 -26.10 36.92
CA TYR A 17 20.87 -25.28 38.15
C TYR A 17 21.30 -26.02 39.40
N SER A 18 21.57 -27.32 39.37
CA SER A 18 22.04 -28.10 40.50
C SER A 18 23.55 -27.93 40.77
N ASP A 19 24.30 -27.45 39.75
CA ASP A 19 25.73 -27.18 39.85
C ASP A 19 26.02 -25.71 40.15
N GLU A 20 26.48 -25.41 41.34
CA GLU A 20 26.83 -24.05 41.82
C GLU A 20 27.92 -23.37 40.96
N ASN A 21 28.88 -24.13 40.41
CA ASN A 21 29.93 -23.56 39.56
C ASN A 21 29.36 -23.14 38.21
N LYS A 22 28.38 -23.88 37.67
CA LYS A 22 27.68 -23.52 36.43
C LYS A 22 26.82 -22.27 36.61
N LYS A 23 26.21 -22.04 37.78
CA LYS A 23 25.46 -20.80 38.05
C LYS A 23 26.32 -19.55 37.89
N LEU A 24 27.56 -19.57 38.40
CA LEU A 24 28.50 -18.46 38.23
C LEU A 24 28.78 -18.22 36.73
N TYR A 25 29.06 -19.28 35.99
CA TYR A 25 29.31 -19.19 34.55
C TYR A 25 28.11 -18.56 33.76
N TYR A 26 26.90 -18.99 34.04
CA TYR A 26 25.71 -18.46 33.37
C TYR A 26 25.45 -16.99 33.76
N ASN A 27 25.70 -16.61 35.00
CA ASN A 27 25.61 -15.22 35.42
C ASN A 27 26.63 -14.34 34.70
N GLU A 28 27.86 -14.81 34.53
CA GLU A 28 28.88 -14.10 33.73
C GLU A 28 28.47 -13.93 32.25
N ILE A 29 27.84 -14.94 31.64
CA ILE A 29 27.29 -14.80 30.31
C ILE A 29 26.24 -13.68 30.24
N ILE A 30 25.29 -13.65 31.19
CA ILE A 30 24.24 -12.63 31.25
C ILE A 30 24.83 -11.25 31.49
N HIS A 31 25.78 -11.11 32.42
CA HIS A 31 26.49 -9.87 32.65
C HIS A 31 27.24 -9.38 31.42
N SER A 32 27.90 -10.28 30.69
CA SER A 32 28.57 -9.93 29.45
C SER A 32 27.61 -9.39 28.37
N ILE A 33 26.42 -9.98 28.25
CA ILE A 33 25.37 -9.49 27.32
C ILE A 33 24.93 -8.07 27.69
N ILE A 34 24.78 -7.77 28.98
CA ILE A 34 24.38 -6.46 29.49
C ILE A 34 25.51 -5.44 29.28
N ASP A 35 26.73 -5.78 29.70
CA ASP A 35 27.89 -4.89 29.67
C ASP A 35 28.32 -4.52 28.23
N THR A 36 28.11 -5.41 27.29
CA THR A 36 28.39 -5.16 25.87
C THR A 36 27.27 -4.42 25.14
N SER A 37 26.19 -4.03 25.84
CA SER A 37 25.04 -3.30 25.29
C SER A 37 24.33 -4.02 24.12
N ILE A 38 24.39 -5.35 24.11
CA ILE A 38 23.70 -6.19 23.07
C ILE A 38 22.40 -6.84 23.59
N ALA A 39 21.99 -6.51 24.82
CA ALA A 39 20.82 -7.11 25.47
C ALA A 39 19.55 -6.99 24.63
N ASP A 40 19.25 -5.83 24.05
CA ASP A 40 18.07 -5.63 23.20
C ASP A 40 18.10 -6.53 21.97
N LYS A 41 19.25 -6.63 21.31
CA LYS A 41 19.41 -7.52 20.15
C LYS A 41 19.23 -8.99 20.52
N PHE A 42 19.74 -9.37 21.69
CA PHE A 42 19.60 -10.73 22.20
C PHE A 42 18.14 -11.06 22.53
N ILE A 43 17.42 -10.15 23.22
CA ILE A 43 15.99 -10.30 23.51
C ILE A 43 15.16 -10.43 22.23
N VAL A 44 15.40 -9.57 21.23
CA VAL A 44 14.73 -9.67 19.94
C VAL A 44 15.01 -11.00 19.25
N ALA A 45 16.26 -11.50 19.32
CA ALA A 45 16.61 -12.81 18.75
C ALA A 45 15.88 -13.95 19.46
N LEU A 46 15.75 -13.91 20.78
CA LEU A 46 14.98 -14.87 21.58
C LEU A 46 13.48 -14.82 21.23
N CYS A 47 12.90 -13.63 21.16
CA CYS A 47 11.50 -13.48 20.78
C CYS A 47 11.21 -14.08 19.40
N ARG A 48 12.07 -13.82 18.40
CA ARG A 48 11.98 -14.43 17.07
C ARG A 48 12.12 -15.94 17.09
N LEU A 49 13.04 -16.47 17.91
CA LEU A 49 13.19 -17.91 18.06
C LEU A 49 11.91 -18.53 18.65
N ILE A 50 11.33 -17.92 19.70
CA ILE A 50 10.08 -18.40 20.31
C ILE A 50 8.94 -18.37 19.30
N GLN A 51 8.80 -17.29 18.55
CA GLN A 51 7.79 -17.18 17.49
C GLN A 51 7.94 -18.29 16.46
N ASN A 52 9.16 -18.52 15.95
CA ASN A 52 9.43 -19.56 14.97
C ASN A 52 9.23 -21.00 15.48
N LEU A 53 9.40 -21.22 16.79
CA LEU A 53 9.18 -22.53 17.42
C LEU A 53 7.71 -22.76 17.80
N THR A 54 6.93 -21.68 17.95
CA THR A 54 5.53 -21.75 18.42
C THR A 54 4.54 -21.73 17.26
N ILE A 55 4.90 -21.07 16.15
CA ILE A 55 4.03 -20.89 14.98
C ILE A 55 4.64 -21.67 13.82
N ASP A 56 4.03 -22.79 13.46
CA ASP A 56 4.50 -23.61 12.35
C ASP A 56 4.21 -22.97 11.00
N ASN A 57 2.99 -22.48 10.82
CA ASN A 57 2.54 -21.81 9.60
C ASN A 57 1.74 -20.55 9.96
N LEU A 58 2.00 -19.47 9.23
CA LEU A 58 1.27 -18.21 9.33
C LEU A 58 0.37 -18.03 8.11
N HIS A 59 -0.94 -18.11 8.31
CA HIS A 59 -1.93 -17.90 7.25
C HIS A 59 -2.48 -16.48 7.28
N ILE A 60 -2.26 -15.72 6.22
CA ILE A 60 -2.74 -14.35 6.04
C ILE A 60 -4.01 -14.36 5.18
N ILE A 61 -5.07 -13.75 5.67
CA ILE A 61 -6.39 -13.73 5.01
C ILE A 61 -6.59 -12.58 4.01
N GLY A 62 -5.53 -11.88 3.65
CA GLY A 62 -5.52 -10.86 2.59
C GLY A 62 -5.76 -9.43 3.06
N ASP A 63 -5.96 -8.55 2.06
CA ASP A 63 -6.10 -7.10 2.19
C ASP A 63 -4.95 -6.42 2.97
N ILE A 64 -3.71 -6.92 2.74
CA ILE A 64 -2.48 -6.31 3.27
C ILE A 64 -2.33 -4.88 2.74
N PHE A 65 -2.72 -4.68 1.48
CA PHE A 65 -2.63 -3.41 0.76
C PHE A 65 -3.94 -2.60 0.76
N ASP A 66 -4.81 -2.77 1.76
CA ASP A 66 -6.00 -1.92 1.86
C ASP A 66 -5.57 -0.47 2.22
N ARG A 67 -6.16 0.20 3.13
CA ARG A 67 -5.97 1.63 3.43
C ARG A 67 -4.98 1.90 4.56
N GLY A 68 -4.43 0.85 5.15
CA GLY A 68 -3.44 0.93 6.23
C GLY A 68 -2.09 1.47 5.76
N PRO A 69 -1.32 2.09 6.67
CA PRO A 69 0.02 2.56 6.36
C PRO A 69 1.02 1.40 6.29
N ARG A 70 2.09 1.60 5.54
CA ARG A 70 3.31 0.78 5.56
C ARG A 70 3.10 -0.71 5.28
N ALA A 71 2.28 -1.05 4.28
CA ALA A 71 2.15 -2.43 3.77
C ALA A 71 3.50 -3.04 3.33
N ASP A 72 4.45 -2.19 2.89
CA ASP A 72 5.82 -2.55 2.56
C ASP A 72 6.57 -3.20 3.73
N ILE A 73 6.39 -2.69 4.96
CA ILE A 73 7.00 -3.24 6.18
C ILE A 73 6.37 -4.61 6.50
N ILE A 74 5.04 -4.70 6.43
CA ILE A 74 4.33 -5.97 6.65
C ILE A 74 4.83 -7.04 5.67
N MET A 75 4.87 -6.73 4.37
CA MET A 75 5.37 -7.65 3.35
C MET A 75 6.80 -8.08 3.62
N LYS A 76 7.68 -7.17 4.04
CA LYS A 76 9.06 -7.49 4.38
C LYS A 76 9.15 -8.47 5.55
N GLU A 77 8.35 -8.30 6.60
CA GLU A 77 8.30 -9.23 7.73
C GLU A 77 7.74 -10.59 7.31
N LEU A 78 6.68 -10.63 6.49
CA LEU A 78 6.13 -11.89 5.97
C LEU A 78 7.13 -12.64 5.10
N MET A 79 7.89 -11.96 4.23
CA MET A 79 8.95 -12.57 3.41
C MET A 79 10.10 -13.17 4.24
N ASN A 80 10.29 -12.69 5.46
CA ASN A 80 11.31 -13.22 6.38
C ASN A 80 10.77 -14.28 7.34
N PHE A 81 9.47 -14.55 7.33
CA PHE A 81 8.87 -15.60 8.14
C PHE A 81 9.19 -16.98 7.54
N HIS A 82 9.34 -18.00 8.38
CA HIS A 82 9.84 -19.32 7.95
C HIS A 82 8.83 -20.12 7.10
N ASP A 83 7.53 -19.94 7.37
CA ASP A 83 6.45 -20.58 6.61
C ASP A 83 5.20 -19.71 6.63
N VAL A 84 4.85 -19.15 5.46
CA VAL A 84 3.72 -18.25 5.32
C VAL A 84 2.99 -18.54 4.01
N ASP A 85 1.68 -18.58 4.08
CA ASP A 85 0.81 -18.56 2.93
C ASP A 85 -0.14 -17.36 2.99
N ILE A 86 -0.44 -16.78 1.84
CA ILE A 86 -1.23 -15.57 1.71
C ILE A 86 -2.41 -15.84 0.80
N GLN A 87 -3.61 -15.75 1.34
CA GLN A 87 -4.83 -15.62 0.56
C GLN A 87 -5.01 -14.13 0.23
N TRP A 88 -5.08 -13.78 -1.06
CA TRP A 88 -5.19 -12.39 -1.45
C TRP A 88 -6.61 -11.85 -1.36
N GLY A 89 -6.74 -10.62 -0.88
CA GLY A 89 -7.95 -9.82 -0.93
C GLY A 89 -8.08 -9.04 -2.25
N ASN A 90 -9.16 -8.30 -2.40
CA ASN A 90 -9.39 -7.50 -3.62
C ASN A 90 -8.39 -6.34 -3.79
N HIS A 91 -7.90 -5.77 -2.69
CA HIS A 91 -6.85 -4.75 -2.75
C HIS A 91 -5.52 -5.34 -3.18
N ASP A 92 -5.16 -6.51 -2.67
CA ASP A 92 -3.92 -7.22 -3.03
C ASP A 92 -3.89 -7.57 -4.52
N ILE A 93 -5.02 -8.03 -5.09
CA ILE A 93 -5.14 -8.31 -6.54
C ILE A 93 -4.84 -7.06 -7.36
N SER A 94 -5.34 -5.89 -6.95
CA SER A 94 -5.06 -4.63 -7.65
C SER A 94 -3.56 -4.31 -7.64
N TRP A 95 -2.87 -4.53 -6.53
CA TRP A 95 -1.42 -4.36 -6.43
C TRP A 95 -0.64 -5.40 -7.25
N MET A 96 -1.07 -6.67 -7.23
CA MET A 96 -0.49 -7.72 -8.09
C MET A 96 -0.63 -7.38 -9.57
N GLY A 97 -1.80 -6.92 -10.00
CA GLY A 97 -2.04 -6.46 -11.36
C GLY A 97 -1.20 -5.25 -11.74
N ALA A 98 -1.02 -4.30 -10.82
CA ALA A 98 -0.15 -3.13 -11.01
C ALA A 98 1.32 -3.55 -11.16
N ALA A 99 1.81 -4.45 -10.30
CA ALA A 99 3.16 -5.00 -10.39
C ALA A 99 3.40 -5.78 -11.68
N ALA A 100 2.36 -6.42 -12.24
CA ALA A 100 2.41 -7.07 -13.54
C ALA A 100 2.31 -6.09 -14.73
N GLY A 101 2.18 -4.79 -14.50
CA GLY A 101 2.14 -3.75 -15.53
C GLY A 101 0.76 -3.47 -16.10
N ASN A 102 -0.33 -3.95 -15.47
CA ASN A 102 -1.68 -3.62 -15.90
C ASN A 102 -2.00 -2.15 -15.57
N LEU A 103 -2.22 -1.34 -16.61
CA LEU A 103 -2.41 0.10 -16.46
C LEU A 103 -3.66 0.48 -15.65
N ALA A 104 -4.75 -0.27 -15.77
CA ALA A 104 -5.96 -0.02 -15.00
C ALA A 104 -5.73 -0.29 -13.50
N CYS A 105 -5.00 -1.38 -13.17
CA CYS A 105 -4.60 -1.68 -11.81
C CYS A 105 -3.63 -0.63 -11.24
N ILE A 106 -2.67 -0.16 -12.03
CA ILE A 106 -1.77 0.94 -11.63
C ILE A 106 -2.58 2.19 -11.30
N CYS A 107 -3.51 2.59 -12.16
CA CYS A 107 -4.37 3.75 -11.89
C CYS A 107 -5.22 3.54 -10.62
N ASN A 108 -5.76 2.34 -10.42
CA ASN A 108 -6.57 2.03 -9.26
C ASN A 108 -5.77 2.11 -7.96
N VAL A 109 -4.57 1.52 -7.92
CA VAL A 109 -3.65 1.59 -6.77
C VAL A 109 -3.29 3.03 -6.45
N LEU A 110 -2.85 3.82 -7.44
CA LEU A 110 -2.51 5.22 -7.25
C LEU A 110 -3.71 6.05 -6.77
N ARG A 111 -4.88 5.84 -7.36
CA ARG A 111 -6.10 6.56 -6.98
C ARG A 111 -6.51 6.27 -5.54
N ILE A 112 -6.47 5.01 -5.12
CA ILE A 112 -6.81 4.62 -3.74
C ILE A 112 -5.79 5.20 -2.78
N ALA A 113 -4.50 5.03 -3.02
CA ALA A 113 -3.46 5.55 -2.15
C ALA A 113 -3.55 7.07 -1.98
N ILE A 114 -3.74 7.83 -3.06
CA ILE A 114 -3.90 9.29 -3.00
C ILE A 114 -5.18 9.66 -2.25
N SER A 115 -6.30 8.94 -2.48
CA SER A 115 -7.58 9.24 -1.83
C SER A 115 -7.57 9.02 -0.31
N TYR A 116 -6.68 8.17 0.19
CA TYR A 116 -6.51 7.87 1.61
C TYR A 116 -5.20 8.39 2.21
N ASN A 117 -4.49 9.24 1.49
CA ASN A 117 -3.24 9.86 1.95
C ASN A 117 -2.10 8.86 2.24
N SER A 118 -2.09 7.70 1.57
CA SER A 118 -1.08 6.66 1.75
C SER A 118 0.10 6.85 0.79
N PHE A 119 0.69 8.06 0.78
CA PHE A 119 1.83 8.40 -0.08
C PHE A 119 3.11 7.69 0.35
N ASP A 120 3.28 7.49 1.66
CA ASP A 120 4.39 6.80 2.30
C ASP A 120 4.63 5.38 1.75
N VAL A 121 3.55 4.63 1.53
CA VAL A 121 3.65 3.28 0.92
C VAL A 121 4.20 3.37 -0.49
N LEU A 122 3.76 4.35 -1.29
CA LEU A 122 4.18 4.49 -2.67
C LEU A 122 5.61 5.04 -2.79
N GLU A 123 5.91 6.14 -2.12
CA GLU A 123 7.18 6.87 -2.28
C GLU A 123 8.29 6.28 -1.42
N ASP A 124 8.06 6.11 -0.11
CA ASP A 124 9.07 5.59 0.81
C ASP A 124 9.17 4.07 0.77
N GLY A 125 8.04 3.38 0.69
CA GLY A 125 7.98 1.92 0.70
C GLY A 125 8.50 1.30 -0.60
N TYR A 126 8.03 1.79 -1.74
CA TYR A 126 8.31 1.20 -3.05
C TYR A 126 9.08 2.12 -4.01
N GLY A 127 9.43 3.34 -3.60
CA GLY A 127 10.21 4.28 -4.42
C GLY A 127 9.48 4.77 -5.67
N ILE A 128 8.13 4.77 -5.66
CA ILE A 128 7.32 5.20 -6.79
C ILE A 128 7.29 6.72 -6.85
N ASN A 129 7.87 7.31 -7.89
CA ASN A 129 7.94 8.76 -8.05
C ASN A 129 6.61 9.34 -8.53
N LEU A 130 5.91 10.06 -7.65
CA LEU A 130 4.62 10.72 -7.96
C LEU A 130 4.78 12.14 -8.53
N ARG A 131 5.99 12.68 -8.63
CA ARG A 131 6.23 14.03 -9.14
C ARG A 131 5.65 14.30 -10.53
N PRO A 132 5.75 13.39 -11.53
CA PRO A 132 5.10 13.61 -12.82
C PRO A 132 3.60 13.82 -12.72
N LEU A 133 2.90 13.03 -11.88
CA LEU A 133 1.47 13.16 -11.65
C LEU A 133 1.14 14.47 -10.94
N SER A 134 1.91 14.86 -9.93
CA SER A 134 1.68 16.09 -9.17
C SER A 134 1.86 17.34 -10.06
N MET A 135 2.90 17.36 -10.88
CA MET A 135 3.15 18.46 -11.82
C MET A 135 2.06 18.57 -12.89
N PHE A 136 1.62 17.43 -13.43
CA PHE A 136 0.53 17.38 -14.40
C PHE A 136 -0.78 17.89 -13.77
N ALA A 137 -1.14 17.40 -12.58
CA ALA A 137 -2.35 17.77 -11.87
C ALA A 137 -2.38 19.26 -11.49
N ALA A 138 -1.27 19.79 -10.98
CA ALA A 138 -1.13 21.19 -10.63
C ALA A 138 -1.33 22.10 -11.84
N LYS A 139 -0.81 21.70 -13.01
CA LYS A 139 -0.98 22.45 -14.25
C LYS A 139 -2.39 22.38 -14.81
N VAL A 140 -2.95 21.17 -14.93
CA VAL A 140 -4.25 20.92 -15.58
C VAL A 140 -5.41 21.44 -14.76
N TYR A 141 -5.31 21.34 -13.44
CA TYR A 141 -6.35 21.78 -12.50
C TYR A 141 -5.91 23.01 -11.68
N GLN A 142 -5.13 23.92 -12.28
CA GLN A 142 -4.57 25.08 -11.60
C GLN A 142 -5.66 25.88 -10.85
N ASP A 143 -6.77 26.19 -11.53
CA ASP A 143 -7.87 27.02 -11.04
C ASP A 143 -9.05 26.20 -10.47
N ASP A 144 -8.90 24.87 -10.37
CA ASP A 144 -9.92 23.98 -9.83
C ASP A 144 -9.58 23.59 -8.39
N PRO A 145 -10.42 23.89 -7.41
CA PRO A 145 -10.21 23.48 -6.03
C PRO A 145 -10.39 21.96 -5.80
N CYS A 146 -10.92 21.22 -6.77
CA CYS A 146 -11.13 19.78 -6.73
C CYS A 146 -11.80 19.26 -5.45
N VAL A 147 -12.76 20.00 -4.90
CA VAL A 147 -13.34 19.78 -3.56
C VAL A 147 -13.88 18.36 -3.37
N ARG A 148 -14.43 17.75 -4.45
CA ARG A 148 -14.99 16.39 -4.40
C ARG A 148 -13.94 15.29 -4.33
N PHE A 149 -12.68 15.65 -4.56
CA PHE A 149 -11.54 14.75 -4.60
C PHE A 149 -10.59 14.93 -3.41
N MET A 150 -11.02 15.68 -2.39
CA MET A 150 -10.21 15.87 -1.18
C MET A 150 -9.86 14.52 -0.55
N PRO A 151 -8.61 14.34 -0.12
CA PRO A 151 -8.19 13.10 0.51
C PRO A 151 -8.92 12.85 1.82
N LYS A 152 -9.13 11.59 2.14
CA LYS A 152 -9.68 11.13 3.42
C LYS A 152 -8.51 10.84 4.34
N ILE A 153 -8.28 11.66 5.32
CA ILE A 153 -7.26 11.44 6.33
C ILE A 153 -7.90 10.60 7.44
N LEU A 154 -7.41 9.36 7.60
CA LEU A 154 -7.94 8.43 8.60
C LEU A 154 -7.40 8.73 10.00
N ASP A 155 -6.12 9.11 10.11
CA ASP A 155 -5.46 9.50 11.36
C ASP A 155 -4.29 10.44 11.03
N GLU A 156 -4.35 11.67 11.52
CA GLU A 156 -3.32 12.71 11.29
C GLU A 156 -1.98 12.40 11.99
N ASN A 157 -1.97 11.50 12.96
CA ASN A 157 -0.74 11.11 13.67
C ASN A 157 0.04 9.98 12.97
N ILE A 158 -0.61 9.28 12.03
CA ILE A 158 -0.04 8.09 11.38
C ILE A 158 0.44 8.41 9.96
N TYR A 159 -0.24 9.33 9.27
CA TYR A 159 0.02 9.68 7.89
C TYR A 159 0.79 10.98 7.75
N ASP A 160 1.72 11.03 6.80
CA ASP A 160 2.48 12.24 6.50
C ASP A 160 1.60 13.43 6.12
N ALA A 161 2.03 14.62 6.51
CA ALA A 161 1.36 15.85 6.14
C ALA A 161 1.60 16.16 4.66
N VAL A 162 0.53 16.10 3.85
CA VAL A 162 0.55 16.50 2.43
C VAL A 162 -0.33 17.74 2.23
N ASP A 163 -0.06 18.51 1.18
CA ASP A 163 -0.95 19.59 0.74
C ASP A 163 -2.28 18.99 0.25
N PRO A 164 -3.39 19.16 0.98
CA PRO A 164 -4.67 18.56 0.60
C PRO A 164 -5.19 19.07 -0.76
N GLY A 165 -4.86 20.31 -1.12
CA GLY A 165 -5.26 20.91 -2.39
C GLY A 165 -4.53 20.23 -3.57
N LEU A 166 -3.23 19.98 -3.44
CA LEU A 166 -2.47 19.25 -4.45
C LEU A 166 -2.91 17.79 -4.52
N ALA A 167 -3.11 17.13 -3.39
CA ALA A 167 -3.61 15.77 -3.32
C ALA A 167 -4.98 15.62 -4.01
N ALA A 168 -5.90 16.57 -3.80
CA ALA A 168 -7.19 16.60 -4.47
C ALA A 168 -7.07 16.71 -5.99
N LYS A 169 -6.16 17.55 -6.49
CA LYS A 169 -5.87 17.67 -7.93
C LYS A 169 -5.28 16.40 -8.49
N MET A 170 -4.34 15.77 -7.79
CA MET A 170 -3.76 14.48 -8.16
C MET A 170 -4.82 13.37 -8.18
N HIS A 171 -5.70 13.34 -7.18
CA HIS A 171 -6.81 12.38 -7.12
C HIS A 171 -7.75 12.53 -8.32
N LYS A 172 -8.15 13.76 -8.65
CA LYS A 172 -8.96 14.03 -9.85
C LYS A 172 -8.24 13.60 -11.12
N ALA A 173 -6.97 13.94 -11.26
CA ALA A 173 -6.17 13.58 -12.43
C ALA A 173 -6.10 12.08 -12.64
N ILE A 174 -5.72 11.33 -11.61
CA ILE A 174 -5.59 9.87 -11.72
C ILE A 174 -6.94 9.17 -11.91
N ALA A 175 -8.03 9.68 -11.34
CA ALA A 175 -9.37 9.15 -11.57
C ALA A 175 -9.78 9.28 -13.04
N VAL A 176 -9.51 10.43 -13.66
CA VAL A 176 -9.78 10.65 -15.09
C VAL A 176 -8.90 9.77 -15.98
N ILE A 177 -7.62 9.64 -15.65
CA ILE A 177 -6.70 8.74 -16.35
C ILE A 177 -7.20 7.29 -16.25
N GLN A 178 -7.66 6.87 -15.06
CA GLN A 178 -8.23 5.54 -14.86
C GLN A 178 -9.41 5.29 -15.79
N PHE A 179 -10.37 6.20 -15.86
CA PHE A 179 -11.53 6.05 -16.77
C PHE A 179 -11.11 5.92 -18.22
N LYS A 180 -10.13 6.72 -18.68
CA LYS A 180 -9.60 6.60 -20.05
C LYS A 180 -8.98 5.22 -20.32
N VAL A 181 -8.18 4.74 -19.37
CA VAL A 181 -7.49 3.44 -19.49
C VAL A 181 -8.49 2.29 -19.45
N GLU A 182 -9.47 2.34 -18.55
CA GLU A 182 -10.52 1.32 -18.42
C GLU A 182 -11.35 1.27 -19.70
N GLU A 183 -11.81 2.41 -20.22
CA GLU A 183 -12.60 2.46 -21.46
C GLU A 183 -11.82 1.92 -22.65
N ALA A 184 -10.56 2.33 -22.83
CA ALA A 184 -9.70 1.80 -23.88
C ALA A 184 -9.44 0.30 -23.74
N MET A 185 -9.43 -0.24 -22.53
CA MET A 185 -9.32 -1.67 -22.27
C MET A 185 -10.61 -2.40 -22.65
N MET A 186 -11.79 -1.88 -22.25
CA MET A 186 -13.08 -2.48 -22.60
C MET A 186 -13.31 -2.50 -24.13
N GLN A 187 -12.93 -1.42 -24.83
CA GLN A 187 -13.00 -1.37 -26.30
C GLN A 187 -12.15 -2.45 -26.99
N ARG A 188 -11.01 -2.79 -26.40
CA ARG A 188 -10.12 -3.84 -26.92
C ARG A 188 -10.53 -5.25 -26.52
N HIS A 189 -11.27 -5.38 -25.42
CA HIS A 189 -11.66 -6.63 -24.78
C HIS A 189 -13.16 -6.68 -24.51
N PRO A 190 -14.01 -6.65 -25.56
CA PRO A 190 -15.45 -6.70 -25.38
C PRO A 190 -15.92 -8.00 -24.70
N GLU A 191 -15.11 -9.06 -24.76
CA GLU A 191 -15.37 -10.33 -24.09
C GLU A 191 -15.43 -10.22 -22.55
N TYR A 192 -14.99 -9.10 -21.98
CA TYR A 192 -15.10 -8.86 -20.52
C TYR A 192 -16.51 -8.44 -20.08
N GLU A 193 -17.38 -8.09 -21.02
CA GLU A 193 -18.79 -7.72 -20.77
C GLU A 193 -18.93 -6.62 -19.69
N MET A 194 -18.06 -5.62 -19.75
CA MET A 194 -17.97 -4.53 -18.77
C MET A 194 -18.29 -3.14 -19.35
N GLU A 195 -19.25 -3.07 -20.27
CA GLU A 195 -19.66 -1.83 -20.93
C GLU A 195 -20.10 -0.75 -19.93
N ASN A 196 -20.62 -1.16 -18.78
CA ASN A 196 -20.99 -0.26 -17.71
C ASN A 196 -19.80 0.54 -17.10
N ARG A 197 -18.57 0.16 -17.44
CA ARG A 197 -17.34 0.91 -17.07
C ARG A 197 -16.93 1.94 -18.10
N MET A 198 -17.56 1.99 -19.27
CA MET A 198 -17.28 2.98 -20.32
C MET A 198 -17.97 4.32 -20.01
N LEU A 199 -17.60 4.93 -18.88
CA LEU A 199 -18.29 6.12 -18.38
C LEU A 199 -18.04 7.37 -19.20
N LEU A 200 -16.90 7.50 -19.87
CA LEU A 200 -16.58 8.69 -20.67
C LEU A 200 -17.42 8.77 -21.93
N THR A 201 -17.71 7.64 -22.58
CA THR A 201 -18.62 7.56 -23.73
C THR A 201 -20.06 7.87 -23.32
N ALA A 202 -20.43 7.63 -22.06
CA ALA A 202 -21.77 7.88 -21.53
C ALA A 202 -22.05 9.36 -21.20
N VAL A 203 -21.04 10.24 -21.28
CA VAL A 203 -21.15 11.67 -20.96
C VAL A 203 -21.61 12.47 -22.17
N ASP A 204 -22.70 13.22 -22.02
CA ASP A 204 -23.09 14.27 -22.97
C ASP A 204 -22.52 15.64 -22.49
N TYR A 205 -21.39 16.02 -23.10
CA TYR A 205 -20.69 17.26 -22.75
C TYR A 205 -21.48 18.53 -23.08
N LYS A 206 -22.46 18.46 -24.00
CA LYS A 206 -23.30 19.61 -24.38
C LYS A 206 -24.41 19.83 -23.35
N LYS A 207 -25.01 18.75 -22.90
CA LYS A 207 -26.07 18.79 -21.89
C LYS A 207 -25.54 18.86 -20.45
N GLY A 208 -24.29 18.42 -20.23
CA GLY A 208 -23.73 18.27 -18.91
C GLY A 208 -24.36 17.12 -18.14
N THR A 209 -24.62 16.00 -18.82
CA THR A 209 -25.26 14.82 -18.23
C THR A 209 -24.46 13.56 -18.51
N VAL A 210 -24.68 12.53 -17.68
CA VAL A 210 -24.13 11.19 -17.88
C VAL A 210 -25.27 10.16 -17.82
N THR A 211 -25.26 9.21 -18.75
CA THR A 211 -26.24 8.11 -18.78
C THR A 211 -25.66 6.88 -18.11
N ILE A 212 -26.26 6.42 -17.00
CA ILE A 212 -25.88 5.23 -16.25
C ILE A 212 -27.08 4.29 -16.21
N GLU A 213 -26.93 3.06 -16.70
CA GLU A 213 -28.01 2.07 -16.76
C GLU A 213 -29.30 2.60 -17.38
N GLY A 214 -29.18 3.38 -18.44
CA GLY A 214 -30.31 3.96 -19.17
C GLY A 214 -30.98 5.18 -18.49
N LYS A 215 -30.45 5.64 -17.33
CA LYS A 215 -30.95 6.85 -16.67
C LYS A 215 -29.96 7.99 -16.83
N GLU A 216 -30.49 9.16 -17.13
CA GLU A 216 -29.69 10.39 -17.29
C GLU A 216 -29.55 11.13 -15.93
N TYR A 217 -28.31 11.48 -15.57
CA TYR A 217 -27.97 12.19 -14.36
C TYR A 217 -27.21 13.46 -14.69
N PRO A 218 -27.43 14.57 -13.98
CA PRO A 218 -26.67 15.80 -14.17
C PRO A 218 -25.22 15.60 -13.69
N MET A 219 -24.26 16.06 -14.48
CA MET A 219 -22.88 16.13 -14.09
C MET A 219 -22.70 17.26 -13.06
N LEU A 220 -22.14 16.93 -11.91
CA LEU A 220 -21.89 17.89 -10.83
C LEU A 220 -20.56 18.63 -10.98
N ASP A 221 -19.70 18.13 -11.84
CA ASP A 221 -18.40 18.71 -12.17
C ASP A 221 -18.17 18.54 -13.67
N MET A 222 -17.96 19.64 -14.37
CA MET A 222 -17.71 19.67 -15.81
C MET A 222 -16.30 20.11 -16.17
N ASN A 223 -15.44 20.33 -15.16
CA ASN A 223 -14.07 20.75 -15.39
C ASN A 223 -13.14 19.54 -15.60
N PHE A 224 -13.22 18.95 -16.80
CA PHE A 224 -12.39 17.83 -17.23
C PHE A 224 -11.66 18.17 -18.54
N PRO A 225 -10.68 19.09 -18.51
CA PRO A 225 -9.99 19.56 -19.72
C PRO A 225 -9.28 18.46 -20.49
N THR A 226 -8.94 17.37 -19.81
CA THR A 226 -8.24 16.22 -20.41
C THR A 226 -9.15 15.24 -21.13
N ILE A 227 -10.48 15.36 -20.98
CA ILE A 227 -11.48 14.50 -21.63
C ILE A 227 -12.38 15.28 -22.59
N ASP A 228 -12.33 16.59 -22.60
CA ASP A 228 -13.08 17.39 -23.52
C ASP A 228 -12.67 17.02 -24.97
N PRO A 229 -13.58 16.48 -25.79
CA PRO A 229 -13.26 16.09 -27.16
C PRO A 229 -12.80 17.26 -28.05
N ARG A 230 -13.04 18.50 -27.60
CA ARG A 230 -12.56 19.72 -28.26
C ARG A 230 -11.10 20.05 -27.93
N ASN A 231 -10.54 19.38 -26.92
CA ASN A 231 -9.15 19.55 -26.49
C ASN A 231 -8.52 18.17 -26.20
N PRO A 232 -8.31 17.36 -27.23
CA PRO A 232 -7.71 16.04 -27.06
C PRO A 232 -6.25 16.17 -26.61
N LEU A 233 -5.91 15.55 -25.50
CA LEU A 233 -4.53 15.33 -25.04
C LEU A 233 -4.07 13.93 -25.42
#